data_390f20b5c14d8c63d8570dc8dd143d2e
#
_entry.id   390f20b5c14d8c63d8570dc8dd143d2e
#
_cell.length_a   1.000
_cell.length_b   1.000
_cell.length_c   1.000
_cell.angle_alpha   90.00
_cell.angle_beta   90.00
_cell.angle_gamma   90.00
#
_symmetry.space_group_name_H-M   'P 1'
#
loop_
_entity.id
_entity.type
_entity.pdbx_description
1 polymer ?
#
loop_
_entity_poly.entity_id
_entity_poly.type
_entity_poly.pdbx_seq_one_letter_code
_entity_poly.pdbx_strand_id
1 'polypeptide(L)'
;VQYAPNLLPELSVFPEGHLASVGIWDVLRFCYWGIVTLLLGRIVIQMVSIIQLVYKGKRTYCCSVSVITLSGKITPFSFFKCIFVSPSLYNSDDMQEIITHERTHAEQYHSLDVMVSEILCAFFWVNPAMWLLKCEIRRNLEFLADKRVVHSGFDRKTYQYHLLRLSNPSAAAQIVNKFNVSPLKKRIMMMNKKRTSRMGLIKYALLVPIAGLLILSSNVQAIVHMNENVMGVMGQDSIVAKGIVVDTNDLPLV
;
A
#
# COMPACT_ATOMS: atom_id res chain seq x y z
N VAL A 1 28.78 78.65 -21.80
CA VAL A 1 29.17 77.68 -20.78
C VAL A 1 28.32 76.43 -21.03
N GLN A 2 28.96 75.42 -21.66
CA GLN A 2 28.33 74.10 -21.95
C GLN A 2 28.51 73.20 -20.73
N TYR A 3 27.43 72.72 -20.16
CA TYR A 3 27.47 71.72 -19.13
C TYR A 3 27.72 70.36 -19.73
N ALA A 4 28.83 69.71 -19.38
CA ALA A 4 29.10 68.31 -19.71
C ALA A 4 28.16 67.39 -18.91
N PRO A 5 27.49 66.40 -19.51
CA PRO A 5 26.72 65.41 -18.76
C PRO A 5 27.65 64.52 -17.97
N ASN A 6 27.34 64.39 -16.68
CA ASN A 6 28.03 63.52 -15.75
C ASN A 6 27.96 62.04 -16.22
N LEU A 7 29.04 61.53 -16.75
CA LEU A 7 29.29 60.12 -16.96
C LEU A 7 29.63 59.44 -15.61
N LEU A 8 28.61 59.23 -14.80
CA LEU A 8 28.71 58.23 -13.73
C LEU A 8 28.39 56.91 -14.32
N PRO A 9 29.26 55.87 -14.17
CA PRO A 9 28.90 54.54 -14.60
C PRO A 9 27.70 54.05 -13.77
N GLU A 10 26.62 53.66 -14.44
CA GLU A 10 25.53 52.93 -13.78
C GLU A 10 26.12 51.70 -13.08
N LEU A 11 26.14 51.81 -11.75
CA LEU A 11 26.47 50.66 -10.91
C LEU A 11 25.36 49.63 -11.12
N SER A 12 25.58 48.65 -12.00
CA SER A 12 24.70 47.50 -12.14
C SER A 12 24.66 46.78 -10.79
N VAL A 13 23.65 47.07 -10.02
CA VAL A 13 23.33 46.26 -8.82
C VAL A 13 22.98 44.89 -9.38
N PHE A 14 23.91 43.98 -9.25
CA PHE A 14 23.61 42.54 -9.46
C PHE A 14 22.45 42.21 -8.55
N PRO A 15 21.37 41.56 -9.07
CA PRO A 15 20.31 41.14 -8.20
C PRO A 15 20.93 40.25 -7.15
N GLU A 16 20.80 40.65 -5.88
CA GLU A 16 21.16 39.79 -4.75
C GLU A 16 20.52 38.45 -5.01
N GLY A 17 21.35 37.41 -5.26
CA GLY A 17 20.88 36.06 -5.41
C GLY A 17 20.07 35.76 -4.15
N HIS A 18 18.75 35.73 -4.28
CA HIS A 18 17.88 35.17 -3.25
C HIS A 18 18.38 33.74 -3.02
N LEU A 19 19.25 33.58 -2.04
CA LEU A 19 19.45 32.28 -1.42
C LEU A 19 18.04 31.88 -0.95
N ALA A 20 17.37 31.06 -1.77
CA ALA A 20 16.02 30.62 -1.47
C ALA A 20 16.07 30.07 -0.04
N SER A 21 15.49 30.80 0.89
CA SER A 21 15.41 30.36 2.28
C SER A 21 14.63 29.07 2.26
N VAL A 22 15.32 27.96 2.54
CA VAL A 22 14.69 26.63 2.59
C VAL A 22 13.61 26.69 3.67
N GLY A 23 12.38 26.78 3.26
CA GLY A 23 11.23 26.84 4.17
C GLY A 23 11.06 25.53 4.93
N ILE A 24 10.44 25.58 6.09
CA ILE A 24 10.11 24.39 6.89
C ILE A 24 9.36 23.34 6.07
N TRP A 25 8.53 23.77 5.14
CA TRP A 25 7.76 22.89 4.24
C TRP A 25 8.65 22.12 3.25
N ASP A 26 9.73 22.71 2.79
CA ASP A 26 10.67 22.04 1.90
C ASP A 26 11.46 20.99 2.66
N VAL A 27 11.88 21.30 3.90
CA VAL A 27 12.53 20.32 4.78
C VAL A 27 11.62 19.13 5.06
N LEU A 28 10.34 19.38 5.40
CA LEU A 28 9.36 18.31 5.65
C LEU A 28 9.14 17.45 4.40
N ARG A 29 9.07 18.08 3.23
CA ARG A 29 8.93 17.37 1.94
C ARG A 29 10.14 16.49 1.65
N PHE A 30 11.35 17.00 1.83
CA PHE A 30 12.58 16.23 1.66
C PHE A 30 12.67 15.06 2.65
N CYS A 31 12.34 15.29 3.92
CA CYS A 31 12.28 14.22 4.93
C CYS A 31 11.26 13.14 4.55
N TYR A 32 10.06 13.54 4.14
CA TYR A 32 9.02 12.59 3.72
C TYR A 32 9.49 11.69 2.56
N TRP A 33 10.00 12.30 1.48
CA TRP A 33 10.48 11.55 0.32
C TRP A 33 11.74 10.74 0.62
N GLY A 34 12.60 11.21 1.51
CA GLY A 34 13.76 10.47 2.01
C GLY A 34 13.33 9.16 2.68
N ILE A 35 12.33 9.22 3.58
CA ILE A 35 11.79 8.02 4.24
C ILE A 35 11.11 7.09 3.23
N VAL A 36 10.29 7.61 2.31
CA VAL A 36 9.66 6.81 1.25
C VAL A 36 10.71 6.07 0.42
N THR A 37 11.77 6.76 -0.02
CA THR A 37 12.85 6.17 -0.81
C THR A 37 13.58 5.06 -0.03
N LEU A 38 13.84 5.28 1.26
CA LEU A 38 14.46 4.28 2.13
C LEU A 38 13.58 3.03 2.28
N LEU A 39 12.26 3.19 2.50
CA LEU A 39 11.32 2.08 2.61
C LEU A 39 11.18 1.32 1.29
N LEU A 40 11.11 2.00 0.15
CA LEU A 40 11.10 1.36 -1.17
C LEU A 40 12.41 0.63 -1.45
N GLY A 41 13.55 1.23 -1.12
CA GLY A 41 14.87 0.60 -1.22
C GLY A 41 14.95 -0.70 -0.42
N ARG A 42 14.39 -0.73 0.79
CA ARG A 42 14.28 -1.95 1.60
C ARG A 42 13.47 -3.04 0.87
N ILE A 43 12.35 -2.69 0.23
CA ILE A 43 11.52 -3.64 -0.54
C ILE A 43 12.34 -4.21 -1.70
N VAL A 44 13.07 -3.37 -2.44
CA VAL A 44 13.94 -3.80 -3.54
C VAL A 44 15.02 -4.77 -3.05
N ILE A 45 15.69 -4.47 -1.94
CA ILE A 45 16.71 -5.36 -1.35
C ILE A 45 16.10 -6.72 -1.00
N GLN A 46 14.90 -6.76 -0.40
CA GLN A 46 14.19 -8.00 -0.09
C GLN A 46 13.88 -8.79 -1.36
N MET A 47 13.42 -8.13 -2.43
CA MET A 47 13.15 -8.75 -3.72
C MET A 47 14.41 -9.36 -4.34
N VAL A 48 15.50 -8.63 -4.36
CA VAL A 48 16.80 -9.12 -4.87
C VAL A 48 17.27 -10.33 -4.07
N SER A 49 17.12 -10.32 -2.74
CA SER A 49 17.47 -11.45 -1.88
C SER A 49 16.67 -12.72 -2.22
N ILE A 50 15.35 -12.57 -2.45
CA ILE A 50 14.51 -13.71 -2.85
C ILE A 50 14.91 -14.23 -4.23
N ILE A 51 15.18 -13.36 -5.19
CA ILE A 51 15.65 -13.73 -6.53
C ILE A 51 16.97 -14.50 -6.44
N GLN A 52 17.90 -14.09 -5.59
CA GLN A 52 19.15 -14.84 -5.36
C GLN A 52 18.90 -16.24 -4.78
N LEU A 53 17.90 -16.40 -3.88
CA LEU A 53 17.51 -17.72 -3.39
C LEU A 53 16.98 -18.62 -4.50
N VAL A 54 16.20 -18.06 -5.43
CA VAL A 54 15.69 -18.78 -6.62
C VAL A 54 16.84 -19.34 -7.47
N TYR A 55 17.93 -18.58 -7.63
CA TYR A 55 19.10 -19.03 -8.39
C TYR A 55 19.97 -20.07 -7.66
N LYS A 56 20.02 -20.02 -6.33
CA LYS A 56 20.83 -20.92 -5.51
C LYS A 56 20.19 -22.29 -5.27
N GLY A 57 18.86 -22.39 -5.30
CA GLY A 57 18.10 -23.59 -4.98
C GLY A 57 18.02 -24.60 -6.14
N LYS A 58 17.87 -25.88 -5.79
CA LYS A 58 17.54 -26.93 -6.77
C LYS A 58 16.06 -26.86 -7.10
N ARG A 59 15.73 -26.65 -8.36
CA ARG A 59 14.34 -26.52 -8.84
C ARG A 59 13.79 -27.88 -9.22
N THR A 60 12.59 -28.19 -8.70
CA THR A 60 11.76 -29.30 -9.11
C THR A 60 10.40 -28.77 -9.50
N TYR A 61 9.93 -29.11 -10.69
CA TYR A 61 8.59 -28.68 -11.15
C TYR A 61 7.55 -29.68 -10.68
N CYS A 62 6.56 -29.20 -9.94
CA CYS A 62 5.41 -29.99 -9.51
C CYS A 62 4.13 -29.30 -9.97
N CYS A 63 3.49 -29.81 -11.02
CA CYS A 63 2.27 -29.27 -11.60
C CYS A 63 2.42 -27.80 -12.07
N SER A 64 1.72 -26.85 -11.45
CA SER A 64 1.70 -25.43 -11.83
C SER A 64 2.70 -24.56 -11.06
N VAL A 65 3.44 -25.11 -10.10
CA VAL A 65 4.35 -24.39 -9.19
C VAL A 65 5.73 -25.00 -9.21
N SER A 66 6.76 -24.16 -9.03
CA SER A 66 8.15 -24.60 -8.90
C SER A 66 8.49 -24.77 -7.43
N VAL A 67 8.90 -25.99 -7.04
CA VAL A 67 9.40 -26.25 -5.69
C VAL A 67 10.93 -26.10 -5.71
N ILE A 68 11.44 -25.23 -4.88
CA ILE A 68 12.86 -24.91 -4.74
C ILE A 68 13.35 -25.51 -3.42
N THR A 69 14.18 -26.51 -3.54
CA THR A 69 14.80 -27.17 -2.38
C THR A 69 16.05 -26.41 -1.98
N LEU A 70 16.09 -25.98 -0.73
CA LEU A 70 17.23 -25.30 -0.14
C LEU A 70 17.90 -26.17 0.91
N SER A 71 19.23 -26.14 0.92
CA SER A 71 20.03 -26.76 1.97
C SER A 71 20.14 -25.82 3.16
N GLY A 72 19.63 -26.25 4.35
CA GLY A 72 19.68 -25.44 5.56
C GLY A 72 18.37 -25.49 6.37
N LYS A 73 18.39 -24.86 7.54
CA LYS A 73 17.21 -24.77 8.42
C LYS A 73 16.38 -23.52 8.06
N ILE A 74 15.64 -23.62 6.97
CA ILE A 74 14.79 -22.52 6.48
C ILE A 74 13.33 -22.92 6.68
N THR A 75 12.54 -22.02 7.29
CA THR A 75 11.08 -22.18 7.35
C THR A 75 10.51 -22.13 5.93
N PRO A 76 9.58 -23.01 5.58
CA PRO A 76 8.92 -22.97 4.27
C PRO A 76 8.28 -21.61 4.03
N PHE A 77 8.32 -21.16 2.80
CA PHE A 77 7.60 -19.97 2.35
C PHE A 77 7.40 -20.04 0.84
N SER A 78 6.43 -19.28 0.35
CA SER A 78 6.16 -19.16 -1.07
C SER A 78 6.34 -17.71 -1.54
N PHE A 79 6.79 -17.56 -2.79
CA PHE A 79 6.91 -16.27 -3.43
C PHE A 79 6.56 -16.40 -4.92
N PHE A 80 5.52 -15.70 -5.37
CA PHE A 80 4.88 -15.91 -6.67
C PHE A 80 4.59 -17.41 -6.91
N LYS A 81 5.06 -17.98 -8.00
CA LYS A 81 4.90 -19.42 -8.36
C LYS A 81 6.01 -20.32 -7.82
N CYS A 82 6.83 -19.84 -6.90
CA CYS A 82 7.91 -20.58 -6.30
C CYS A 82 7.62 -20.89 -4.84
N ILE A 83 7.80 -22.16 -4.45
CA ILE A 83 7.71 -22.63 -3.07
C ILE A 83 9.11 -23.03 -2.61
N PHE A 84 9.56 -22.50 -1.50
CA PHE A 84 10.86 -22.75 -0.92
C PHE A 84 10.71 -23.68 0.28
N VAL A 85 11.38 -24.82 0.23
CA VAL A 85 11.31 -25.83 1.29
C VAL A 85 12.70 -26.38 1.63
N SER A 86 12.85 -26.79 2.88
CA SER A 86 14.02 -27.54 3.35
C SER A 86 13.57 -28.93 3.81
N PRO A 87 13.74 -29.99 3.00
CA PRO A 87 13.23 -31.33 3.30
C PRO A 87 13.82 -31.94 4.56
N SER A 88 15.02 -31.52 4.97
CA SER A 88 15.71 -32.06 6.14
C SER A 88 15.02 -31.76 7.50
N LEU A 89 14.03 -30.86 7.51
CA LEU A 89 13.37 -30.40 8.74
C LEU A 89 12.05 -31.09 9.04
N TYR A 90 11.44 -31.73 8.06
CA TYR A 90 10.04 -32.17 8.13
C TYR A 90 9.91 -33.67 7.74
N ASN A 91 8.97 -34.36 8.39
CA ASN A 91 8.55 -35.68 7.97
C ASN A 91 7.72 -35.63 6.68
N SER A 92 7.55 -36.75 6.00
CA SER A 92 6.81 -36.87 4.74
C SER A 92 5.38 -36.30 4.83
N ASP A 93 4.67 -36.63 5.92
CA ASP A 93 3.28 -36.25 6.13
C ASP A 93 3.14 -34.75 6.42
N ASP A 94 4.00 -34.21 7.30
CA ASP A 94 4.09 -32.79 7.59
C ASP A 94 4.42 -32.00 6.32
N MET A 95 5.29 -32.54 5.46
CA MET A 95 5.71 -31.90 4.22
C MET A 95 4.54 -31.72 3.24
N GLN A 96 3.63 -32.71 3.14
CA GLN A 96 2.46 -32.59 2.25
C GLN A 96 1.50 -31.47 2.69
N GLU A 97 1.27 -31.36 3.99
CA GLU A 97 0.45 -30.28 4.54
C GLU A 97 1.08 -28.89 4.28
N ILE A 98 2.38 -28.77 4.54
CA ILE A 98 3.15 -27.54 4.30
C ILE A 98 3.13 -27.18 2.81
N ILE A 99 3.41 -28.13 1.93
CA ILE A 99 3.39 -27.86 0.48
C ILE A 99 1.99 -27.44 0.03
N THR A 100 0.93 -28.04 0.55
CA THR A 100 -0.45 -27.66 0.21
C THR A 100 -0.78 -26.24 0.68
N HIS A 101 -0.29 -25.86 1.85
CA HIS A 101 -0.42 -24.50 2.38
C HIS A 101 0.32 -23.48 1.49
N GLU A 102 1.61 -23.71 1.25
CA GLU A 102 2.46 -22.83 0.44
C GLU A 102 2.01 -22.75 -1.03
N ARG A 103 1.53 -23.88 -1.55
CA ARG A 103 0.95 -23.94 -2.90
C ARG A 103 -0.25 -23.02 -3.04
N THR A 104 -1.08 -22.91 -2.01
CA THR A 104 -2.23 -21.99 -2.02
C THR A 104 -1.77 -20.55 -2.16
N HIS A 105 -0.73 -20.14 -1.42
CA HIS A 105 -0.15 -18.81 -1.57
C HIS A 105 0.40 -18.57 -2.97
N ALA A 106 1.07 -19.57 -3.55
CA ALA A 106 1.65 -19.48 -4.88
C ALA A 106 0.60 -19.44 -6.00
N GLU A 107 -0.44 -20.27 -5.93
CA GLU A 107 -1.52 -20.34 -6.93
C GLU A 107 -2.42 -19.10 -6.90
N GLN A 108 -2.68 -18.54 -5.73
CA GLN A 108 -3.53 -17.35 -5.56
C GLN A 108 -2.75 -16.02 -5.63
N TYR A 109 -1.46 -16.07 -5.93
CA TYR A 109 -0.59 -14.87 -6.04
C TYR A 109 -0.60 -13.97 -4.78
N HIS A 110 -0.72 -14.57 -3.59
CA HIS A 110 -0.74 -13.82 -2.33
C HIS A 110 0.50 -12.92 -2.13
N SER A 111 1.60 -13.23 -2.79
CA SER A 111 2.80 -12.37 -2.81
C SER A 111 2.51 -10.98 -3.39
N LEU A 112 1.57 -10.89 -4.35
CA LEU A 112 1.14 -9.61 -4.94
C LEU A 112 0.41 -8.76 -3.92
N ASP A 113 -0.53 -9.34 -3.17
CA ASP A 113 -1.28 -8.63 -2.12
C ASP A 113 -0.33 -8.09 -1.04
N VAL A 114 0.66 -8.91 -0.64
CA VAL A 114 1.68 -8.50 0.31
C VAL A 114 2.53 -7.35 -0.26
N MET A 115 3.00 -7.45 -1.51
CA MET A 115 3.81 -6.40 -2.15
C MET A 115 3.05 -5.08 -2.27
N VAL A 116 1.80 -5.12 -2.72
CA VAL A 116 0.95 -3.92 -2.81
C VAL A 116 0.77 -3.28 -1.44
N SER A 117 0.51 -4.09 -0.41
CA SER A 117 0.39 -3.59 0.95
C SER A 117 1.68 -2.97 1.50
N GLU A 118 2.86 -3.52 1.15
CA GLU A 118 4.17 -2.95 1.51
C GLU A 118 4.40 -1.60 0.82
N ILE A 119 4.11 -1.51 -0.49
CA ILE A 119 4.25 -0.28 -1.27
C ILE A 119 3.31 0.81 -0.72
N LEU A 120 2.04 0.48 -0.45
CA LEU A 120 1.10 1.41 0.15
C LEU A 120 1.57 1.89 1.53
N CYS A 121 2.12 0.99 2.36
CA CYS A 121 2.71 1.39 3.64
C CYS A 121 3.96 2.27 3.49
N ALA A 122 4.73 2.13 2.41
CA ALA A 122 5.86 3.00 2.14
C ALA A 122 5.43 4.41 1.77
N PHE A 123 4.40 4.57 0.94
CA PHE A 123 3.84 5.88 0.59
C PHE A 123 3.07 6.53 1.74
N PHE A 124 2.26 5.77 2.45
CA PHE A 124 1.43 6.27 3.55
C PHE A 124 2.00 5.90 4.93
N TRP A 125 3.33 5.93 5.08
CA TRP A 125 4.02 5.47 6.28
C TRP A 125 3.60 6.18 7.57
N VAL A 126 3.16 7.43 7.46
CA VAL A 126 2.65 8.24 8.59
C VAL A 126 1.27 7.76 9.06
N ASN A 127 0.50 7.11 8.18
CA ASN A 127 -0.87 6.69 8.50
C ASN A 127 -0.89 5.32 9.20
N PRO A 128 -1.25 5.24 10.50
CA PRO A 128 -1.28 3.98 11.24
C PRO A 128 -2.32 2.99 10.68
N ALA A 129 -3.39 3.47 10.03
CA ALA A 129 -4.41 2.61 9.45
C ALA A 129 -3.84 1.72 8.32
N MET A 130 -2.82 2.20 7.58
CA MET A 130 -2.16 1.41 6.53
C MET A 130 -1.37 0.24 7.12
N TRP A 131 -0.74 0.42 8.26
CA TRP A 131 -0.03 -0.65 8.98
C TRP A 131 -0.99 -1.70 9.51
N LEU A 132 -2.14 -1.26 10.06
CA LEU A 132 -3.21 -2.17 10.50
C LEU A 132 -3.79 -2.95 9.31
N LEU A 133 -4.08 -2.27 8.20
CA LEU A 133 -4.58 -2.91 6.97
C LEU A 133 -3.61 -3.99 6.47
N LYS A 134 -2.31 -3.70 6.41
CA LYS A 134 -1.27 -4.67 6.04
C LYS A 134 -1.29 -5.90 6.96
N CYS A 135 -1.43 -5.70 8.28
CA CYS A 135 -1.52 -6.81 9.23
C CYS A 135 -2.77 -7.67 8.99
N GLU A 136 -3.91 -7.04 8.71
CA GLU A 136 -5.16 -7.77 8.42
C GLU A 136 -5.12 -8.49 7.08
N ILE A 137 -4.52 -7.90 6.03
CA ILE A 137 -4.30 -8.56 4.75
C ILE A 137 -3.50 -9.84 4.96
N ARG A 138 -2.31 -9.76 5.58
CA ARG A 138 -1.47 -10.94 5.86
C ARG A 138 -2.23 -12.02 6.63
N ARG A 139 -2.98 -11.63 7.65
CA ARG A 139 -3.79 -12.55 8.45
C ARG A 139 -4.87 -13.24 7.62
N ASN A 140 -5.54 -12.50 6.73
CA ASN A 140 -6.57 -13.05 5.86
C ASN A 140 -6.00 -14.06 4.86
N LEU A 141 -4.81 -13.78 4.32
CA LEU A 141 -4.10 -14.71 3.42
C LEU A 141 -3.79 -16.04 4.12
N GLU A 142 -3.35 -16.00 5.41
CA GLU A 142 -3.15 -17.20 6.21
C GLU A 142 -4.48 -17.99 6.39
N PHE A 143 -5.59 -17.31 6.65
CA PHE A 143 -6.90 -17.97 6.78
C PHE A 143 -7.34 -18.66 5.48
N LEU A 144 -7.03 -18.07 4.33
CA LEU A 144 -7.32 -18.66 3.02
C LEU A 144 -6.49 -19.91 2.77
N ALA A 145 -5.20 -19.87 3.08
CA ALA A 145 -4.31 -21.00 2.93
C ALA A 145 -4.70 -22.16 3.88
N ASP A 146 -4.96 -21.87 5.15
CA ASP A 146 -5.43 -22.86 6.14
C ASP A 146 -6.74 -23.52 5.71
N LYS A 147 -7.68 -22.71 5.21
CA LYS A 147 -8.95 -23.21 4.71
C LYS A 147 -8.75 -24.18 3.54
N ARG A 148 -7.80 -23.92 2.65
CA ARG A 148 -7.47 -24.80 1.53
C ARG A 148 -6.93 -26.14 2.00
N VAL A 149 -6.00 -26.16 2.96
CA VAL A 149 -5.45 -27.39 3.54
C VAL A 149 -6.57 -28.27 4.10
N VAL A 150 -7.44 -27.68 4.95
CA VAL A 150 -8.59 -28.41 5.53
C VAL A 150 -9.56 -28.93 4.47
N HIS A 151 -9.76 -28.20 3.35
CA HIS A 151 -10.63 -28.64 2.25
C HIS A 151 -9.98 -29.67 1.34
N SER A 152 -8.66 -29.82 1.36
CA SER A 152 -7.92 -30.82 0.59
C SER A 152 -7.95 -32.24 1.22
N GLY A 153 -8.68 -32.41 2.32
CA GLY A 153 -8.91 -33.71 2.96
C GLY A 153 -7.99 -34.00 4.16
N PHE A 154 -7.10 -33.07 4.54
CA PHE A 154 -6.31 -33.22 5.74
C PHE A 154 -7.15 -33.09 7.01
N ASP A 155 -6.85 -33.91 8.03
CA ASP A 155 -7.55 -33.81 9.30
C ASP A 155 -7.26 -32.48 9.99
N ARG A 156 -8.32 -31.76 10.29
CA ARG A 156 -8.23 -30.41 10.88
C ARG A 156 -7.47 -30.39 12.20
N LYS A 157 -7.70 -31.39 13.06
CA LYS A 157 -7.05 -31.42 14.38
C LYS A 157 -5.56 -31.70 14.25
N THR A 158 -5.19 -32.67 13.42
CA THR A 158 -3.80 -33.01 13.13
C THR A 158 -3.06 -31.80 12.58
N TYR A 159 -3.64 -31.10 11.60
CA TYR A 159 -3.07 -29.88 11.04
C TYR A 159 -2.88 -28.77 12.09
N GLN A 160 -3.85 -28.57 12.99
CA GLN A 160 -3.71 -27.60 14.08
C GLN A 160 -2.58 -27.97 15.05
N TYR A 161 -2.39 -29.26 15.35
CA TYR A 161 -1.25 -29.71 16.17
C TYR A 161 0.09 -29.50 15.46
N HIS A 162 0.16 -29.72 14.15
CA HIS A 162 1.37 -29.42 13.36
C HIS A 162 1.71 -27.94 13.39
N LEU A 163 0.74 -27.05 13.20
CA LEU A 163 0.95 -25.62 13.31
C LEU A 163 1.44 -25.19 14.70
N LEU A 164 0.91 -25.78 15.78
CA LEU A 164 1.38 -25.55 17.14
C LEU A 164 2.82 -26.02 17.34
N ARG A 165 3.17 -27.20 16.80
CA ARG A 165 4.52 -27.76 16.88
C ARG A 165 5.54 -26.89 16.13
N LEU A 166 5.19 -26.43 14.93
CA LEU A 166 6.03 -25.55 14.11
C LEU A 166 6.26 -24.17 14.74
N SER A 167 5.29 -23.66 15.49
CA SER A 167 5.39 -22.35 16.15
C SER A 167 6.13 -22.41 17.49
N ASN A 168 6.46 -23.59 18.02
CA ASN A 168 7.04 -23.80 19.35
C ASN A 168 8.45 -24.42 19.27
N PRO A 169 9.46 -23.69 18.76
CA PRO A 169 10.83 -24.17 18.76
C PRO A 169 11.45 -23.98 20.15
N SER A 170 11.29 -24.99 21.02
CA SER A 170 11.84 -25.11 22.38
C SER A 170 11.16 -24.33 23.51
N ALA A 171 10.97 -25.03 24.64
CA ALA A 171 10.31 -24.54 25.86
C ALA A 171 11.00 -23.31 26.52
N ALA A 172 12.24 -23.04 26.21
CA ALA A 172 12.99 -21.89 26.75
C ALA A 172 12.57 -20.54 26.14
N ALA A 173 11.95 -20.52 24.95
CA ALA A 173 11.48 -19.30 24.29
C ALA A 173 10.06 -18.88 24.72
N GLN A 174 9.40 -19.68 25.57
CA GLN A 174 7.99 -19.45 25.96
C GLN A 174 7.77 -18.17 26.77
N ILE A 175 8.76 -17.67 27.48
CA ILE A 175 8.59 -16.49 28.36
C ILE A 175 8.58 -15.20 27.55
N VAL A 176 9.32 -15.14 26.44
CA VAL A 176 9.44 -13.93 25.60
C VAL A 176 8.33 -13.86 24.54
N ASN A 177 7.74 -14.99 24.14
CA ASN A 177 6.85 -15.09 22.98
C ASN A 177 5.34 -15.02 23.28
N LYS A 178 4.91 -14.58 24.46
CA LYS A 178 3.47 -14.41 24.75
C LYS A 178 2.73 -13.51 23.74
N PHE A 179 3.44 -12.60 23.09
CA PHE A 179 2.88 -11.73 22.04
C PHE A 179 2.72 -12.45 20.69
N ASN A 180 3.46 -13.50 20.40
CA ASN A 180 3.41 -14.21 19.10
C ASN A 180 2.33 -15.30 19.02
N VAL A 181 1.75 -15.71 20.15
CA VAL A 181 0.65 -16.71 20.21
C VAL A 181 -0.64 -16.16 19.59
N SER A 182 -0.81 -14.85 19.56
CA SER A 182 -2.05 -14.21 19.08
C SER A 182 -2.37 -14.51 17.60
N PRO A 183 -1.43 -14.46 16.63
CA PRO A 183 -1.72 -14.78 15.23
C PRO A 183 -2.14 -16.25 15.04
N LEU A 184 -1.40 -17.19 15.64
CA LEU A 184 -1.70 -18.61 15.56
C LEU A 184 -3.05 -18.96 16.19
N LYS A 185 -3.35 -18.39 17.37
CA LYS A 185 -4.66 -18.55 18.02
C LYS A 185 -5.79 -18.12 17.10
N LYS A 186 -5.62 -16.98 16.39
CA LYS A 186 -6.62 -16.48 15.43
C LYS A 186 -6.79 -17.44 14.23
N ARG A 187 -5.72 -18.04 13.71
CA ARG A 187 -5.77 -19.07 12.65
C ARG A 187 -6.59 -20.27 13.11
N ILE A 188 -6.26 -20.84 14.28
CA ILE A 188 -6.99 -22.00 14.88
C ILE A 188 -8.46 -21.67 15.11
N MET A 189 -8.76 -20.49 15.68
CA MET A 189 -10.14 -20.05 15.89
C MET A 189 -10.90 -19.92 14.56
N MET A 190 -10.25 -19.41 13.50
CA MET A 190 -10.89 -19.22 12.20
C MET A 190 -11.16 -20.55 11.50
N MET A 191 -10.27 -21.53 11.60
CA MET A 191 -10.50 -22.89 11.09
C MET A 191 -11.71 -23.59 11.75
N ASN A 192 -11.97 -23.27 13.02
CA ASN A 192 -13.08 -23.84 13.79
C ASN A 192 -14.39 -23.05 13.65
N LYS A 193 -14.34 -21.86 13.01
CA LYS A 193 -15.50 -21.00 12.86
C LYS A 193 -16.48 -21.54 11.80
N LYS A 194 -17.76 -21.61 12.15
CA LYS A 194 -18.83 -21.92 11.19
C LYS A 194 -18.92 -20.81 10.13
N ARG A 195 -19.32 -21.19 8.91
CA ARG A 195 -19.54 -20.22 7.82
C ARG A 195 -20.51 -19.13 8.24
N THR A 196 -20.13 -17.88 8.05
CA THR A 196 -21.00 -16.72 8.29
C THR A 196 -22.16 -16.75 7.29
N SER A 197 -23.38 -16.54 7.79
CA SER A 197 -24.56 -16.40 6.94
C SER A 197 -24.41 -15.22 5.98
N ARG A 198 -25.03 -15.32 4.78
CA ARG A 198 -25.08 -14.22 3.79
C ARG A 198 -25.68 -12.93 4.35
N MET A 199 -26.54 -13.03 5.35
CA MET A 199 -27.07 -11.87 6.10
C MET A 199 -25.96 -11.02 6.72
N GLY A 200 -24.81 -11.61 7.08
CA GLY A 200 -23.67 -10.86 7.58
C GLY A 200 -23.01 -9.91 6.56
N LEU A 201 -23.29 -10.07 5.26
CA LEU A 201 -22.81 -9.17 4.21
C LEU A 201 -23.57 -7.84 4.17
N ILE A 202 -24.80 -7.77 4.68
CA ILE A 202 -25.63 -6.55 4.69
C ILE A 202 -24.94 -5.42 5.46
N LYS A 203 -24.18 -5.74 6.53
CA LYS A 203 -23.40 -4.73 7.27
C LYS A 203 -22.34 -4.02 6.41
N TYR A 204 -21.80 -4.68 5.37
CA TYR A 204 -20.85 -4.06 4.46
C TYR A 204 -21.55 -3.18 3.42
N ALA A 205 -22.80 -3.49 3.05
CA ALA A 205 -23.59 -2.63 2.17
C ALA A 205 -23.81 -1.23 2.77
N LEU A 206 -23.81 -1.11 4.09
CA LEU A 206 -23.96 0.16 4.80
C LEU A 206 -22.67 1.01 4.75
N LEU A 207 -21.49 0.38 4.58
CA LEU A 207 -20.22 1.09 4.43
C LEU A 207 -20.14 1.89 3.12
N VAL A 208 -20.77 1.41 2.04
CA VAL A 208 -20.73 2.07 0.73
C VAL A 208 -21.35 3.47 0.75
N PRO A 209 -22.58 3.66 1.26
CA PRO A 209 -23.15 5.01 1.36
C PRO A 209 -22.39 5.91 2.34
N ILE A 210 -21.86 5.38 3.44
CA ILE A 210 -21.04 6.17 4.38
C ILE A 210 -19.76 6.64 3.70
N ALA A 211 -19.06 5.76 2.99
CA ALA A 211 -17.86 6.13 2.24
C ALA A 211 -18.18 7.15 1.14
N GLY A 212 -19.31 6.98 0.42
CA GLY A 212 -19.79 7.93 -0.56
C GLY A 212 -20.05 9.31 0.02
N LEU A 213 -20.73 9.38 1.18
CA LEU A 213 -20.97 10.64 1.89
C LEU A 213 -19.67 11.32 2.34
N LEU A 214 -18.70 10.56 2.84
CA LEU A 214 -17.39 11.09 3.23
C LEU A 214 -16.61 11.65 2.03
N ILE A 215 -16.64 10.97 0.89
CA ILE A 215 -15.99 11.44 -0.34
C ILE A 215 -16.69 12.71 -0.84
N LEU A 216 -18.02 12.74 -0.87
CA LEU A 216 -18.77 13.92 -1.26
C LEU A 216 -18.50 15.11 -0.34
N SER A 217 -18.51 14.89 0.98
CA SER A 217 -18.23 15.96 1.95
C SER A 217 -16.80 16.52 1.83
N SER A 218 -15.82 15.68 1.51
CA SER A 218 -14.43 16.08 1.31
C SER A 218 -14.23 16.92 0.04
N ASN A 219 -15.09 16.76 -0.95
CA ASN A 219 -14.99 17.47 -2.24
C ASN A 219 -15.94 18.66 -2.38
N VAL A 220 -16.76 18.97 -1.36
CA VAL A 220 -17.73 20.08 -1.41
C VAL A 220 -17.03 21.41 -1.73
N GLN A 221 -15.89 21.69 -1.12
CA GLN A 221 -15.14 22.93 -1.39
C GLN A 221 -14.65 23.01 -2.85
N ALA A 222 -14.17 21.90 -3.41
CA ALA A 222 -13.74 21.87 -4.81
C ALA A 222 -14.91 22.07 -5.76
N ILE A 223 -16.08 21.50 -5.46
CA ILE A 223 -17.30 21.68 -6.26
C ILE A 223 -17.81 23.12 -6.17
N VAL A 224 -17.77 23.74 -4.99
CA VAL A 224 -18.17 25.15 -4.79
C VAL A 224 -17.27 26.08 -5.61
N HIS A 225 -15.93 25.91 -5.53
CA HIS A 225 -15.00 26.70 -6.33
C HIS A 225 -15.15 26.49 -7.85
N MET A 226 -15.45 25.27 -8.29
CA MET A 226 -15.76 25.03 -9.71
C MET A 226 -17.04 25.79 -10.13
N ASN A 227 -18.06 25.78 -9.28
CA ASN A 227 -19.32 26.48 -9.59
C ASN A 227 -19.15 28.00 -9.60
N GLU A 228 -18.37 28.58 -8.69
CA GLU A 228 -18.01 29.99 -8.67
C GLU A 228 -17.25 30.40 -9.94
N ASN A 229 -16.29 29.59 -10.39
CA ASN A 229 -15.56 29.84 -11.62
C ASN A 229 -16.47 29.79 -12.87
N VAL A 230 -17.40 28.82 -12.93
CA VAL A 230 -18.35 28.69 -14.03
C VAL A 230 -19.32 29.87 -14.04
N MET A 231 -19.83 30.30 -12.88
CA MET A 231 -20.69 31.49 -12.78
C MET A 231 -19.93 32.80 -13.12
N GLY A 232 -18.66 32.90 -12.72
CA GLY A 232 -17.81 34.06 -13.09
C GLY A 232 -17.59 34.17 -14.59
N VAL A 233 -17.41 33.04 -15.29
CA VAL A 233 -17.27 33.00 -16.75
C VAL A 233 -18.59 33.33 -17.43
N MET A 234 -19.74 32.84 -16.95
CA MET A 234 -21.05 33.17 -17.49
C MET A 234 -21.49 34.61 -17.20
N GLY A 235 -20.98 35.21 -16.10
CA GLY A 235 -21.25 36.61 -15.75
C GLY A 235 -20.44 37.64 -16.56
N GLN A 236 -19.33 37.22 -17.18
CA GLN A 236 -18.51 38.09 -18.01
C GLN A 236 -19.04 38.31 -19.43
N ASP A 237 -19.96 37.47 -19.90
CA ASP A 237 -20.57 37.63 -21.24
C ASP A 237 -21.74 38.65 -21.30
N SER A 238 -22.13 39.24 -20.18
CA SER A 238 -23.04 40.38 -20.18
C SER A 238 -22.24 41.68 -20.35
N ILE A 239 -21.69 41.88 -21.55
CA ILE A 239 -21.19 43.19 -21.97
C ILE A 239 -22.45 44.09 -22.11
N VAL A 240 -22.71 44.87 -21.08
CA VAL A 240 -23.65 45.99 -21.22
C VAL A 240 -22.96 47.01 -22.13
N ALA A 241 -23.25 46.96 -23.42
CA ALA A 241 -22.89 48.00 -24.35
C ALA A 241 -23.66 49.25 -23.99
N LYS A 242 -23.08 50.10 -23.13
CA LYS A 242 -23.55 51.45 -22.87
C LYS A 242 -23.14 52.32 -24.06
N GLY A 243 -23.84 52.17 -25.18
CA GLY A 243 -23.69 53.01 -26.32
C GLY A 243 -24.44 54.33 -26.04
N ILE A 244 -23.72 55.43 -26.08
CA ILE A 244 -24.38 56.76 -26.16
C ILE A 244 -24.84 56.92 -27.61
N VAL A 245 -26.16 56.96 -27.82
CA VAL A 245 -26.74 57.26 -29.12
C VAL A 245 -26.57 58.75 -29.34
N VAL A 246 -25.77 59.17 -30.31
CA VAL A 246 -25.57 60.53 -30.74
C VAL A 246 -26.28 60.69 -32.06
N ASP A 247 -26.86 61.87 -32.22
CA ASP A 247 -27.46 62.32 -33.50
C ASP A 247 -26.35 62.65 -34.52
N THR A 248 -26.73 62.78 -35.78
CA THR A 248 -25.83 63.12 -36.90
C THR A 248 -24.99 64.37 -36.71
N ASN A 249 -25.25 65.16 -35.67
CA ASN A 249 -24.51 66.35 -35.27
C ASN A 249 -23.73 66.24 -33.98
N ASP A 250 -23.35 64.95 -33.55
CA ASP A 250 -22.58 64.58 -32.33
C ASP A 250 -23.24 65.10 -31.01
N LEU A 251 -24.54 65.37 -30.98
CA LEU A 251 -25.25 65.75 -29.75
C LEU A 251 -25.90 64.50 -29.12
N PRO A 252 -25.70 64.23 -27.79
CA PRO A 252 -26.36 63.13 -27.10
C PRO A 252 -27.89 63.35 -27.12
N LEU A 253 -28.64 62.34 -27.58
CA LEU A 253 -30.08 62.29 -27.42
C LEU A 253 -30.42 62.00 -25.96
N VAL A 254 -31.17 62.88 -25.35
CA VAL A 254 -31.68 62.84 -23.98
C VAL A 254 -32.72 61.74 -23.83
#